data_c2d7c849944e92feb4b2a6ca1179296e
#
_entry.id   c2d7c849944e92feb4b2a6ca1179296e
#
_cell.length_a   1.000
_cell.length_b   1.000
_cell.length_c   1.000
_cell.angle_alpha   90.00
_cell.angle_beta   90.00
_cell.angle_gamma   90.00
#
_symmetry.space_group_name_H-M   'P 1'
#
loop_
_entity.id
_entity.type
_entity.pdbx_description
1 polymer ?
#
loop_
_entity_poly.entity_id
_entity_poly.type
_entity_poly.pdbx_seq_one_letter_code
_entity_poly.pdbx_strand_id
1 'polypeptide(L)'
;MPLSRPAPNRRTLLALLAAGTAVPLLAPRAARAADAPAAPAAAAATAAQTTAWEGPRTLGNPAAKFVVEEWFSLTCTHCANFSQTTFPEIRKKLIDTGKVRWVFRDFPLDKVALEAAQVARALPPDHYATFILALFADQDRWAFASGVDYTKALWQMAALDGLDRATFDTAVADTGLRDWILAQQTMAEKKWKIDATPSFVINGKMVAGEMPYDSFVKQLPGLT
;
A
#
# COMPACT_ATOMS: atom_id res chain seq x y z
N MET A 1 26.36 57.57 -5.95
CA MET A 1 25.50 58.73 -6.21
C MET A 1 24.05 58.28 -6.00
N PRO A 2 23.33 58.92 -5.11
CA PRO A 2 21.97 58.60 -4.76
C PRO A 2 20.98 59.55 -5.45
N LEU A 3 19.75 59.13 -5.69
CA LEU A 3 18.57 59.98 -5.86
C LEU A 3 17.34 59.12 -5.58
N SER A 4 16.71 59.27 -4.48
CA SER A 4 15.76 60.27 -3.93
C SER A 4 14.33 59.87 -4.27
N ARG A 5 13.61 59.59 -3.17
CA ARG A 5 12.13 59.49 -3.03
C ARG A 5 11.47 60.82 -3.32
N PRO A 6 10.17 60.89 -3.56
CA PRO A 6 9.34 61.44 -2.47
C PRO A 6 8.00 60.70 -2.20
N ALA A 7 7.56 60.78 -0.97
CA ALA A 7 6.21 60.68 -0.43
C ALA A 7 5.68 62.09 -0.16
N PRO A 8 4.53 62.26 0.52
CA PRO A 8 3.13 61.98 0.29
C PRO A 8 2.29 63.28 0.26
N ASN A 9 0.99 63.21 0.03
CA ASN A 9 0.13 64.38 0.40
C ASN A 9 -1.20 63.93 1.05
N ARG A 10 -1.40 64.54 2.20
CA ARG A 10 -2.60 64.51 3.04
C ARG A 10 -3.60 65.59 2.64
N ARG A 11 -4.82 65.45 3.12
CA ARG A 11 -5.94 66.43 3.30
C ARG A 11 -6.92 66.42 2.13
N THR A 12 -8.20 66.14 2.39
CA THR A 12 -9.09 67.13 3.05
C THR A 12 -10.37 66.48 3.56
N LEU A 13 -10.75 66.83 4.78
CA LEU A 13 -12.07 66.63 5.40
C LEU A 13 -13.18 67.33 4.59
N LEU A 14 -14.37 66.71 4.59
CA LEU A 14 -15.64 67.44 4.64
C LEU A 14 -16.73 66.59 5.26
N ALA A 15 -17.23 67.04 6.36
CA ALA A 15 -18.39 66.51 7.08
C ALA A 15 -19.67 67.02 6.42
N LEU A 16 -20.69 66.17 6.34
CA LEU A 16 -22.08 66.61 6.18
C LEU A 16 -23.00 65.67 6.96
N LEU A 17 -23.59 66.22 7.99
CA LEU A 17 -24.69 65.67 8.79
C LEU A 17 -25.98 65.69 7.93
N ALA A 18 -26.69 64.59 7.88
CA ALA A 18 -28.11 64.55 7.60
C ALA A 18 -28.79 63.45 8.41
N ALA A 19 -29.74 63.87 9.21
CA ALA A 19 -30.61 63.05 10.01
C ALA A 19 -31.67 62.35 9.16
N GLY A 20 -32.09 61.17 9.60
CA GLY A 20 -33.39 60.67 9.16
C GLY A 20 -33.58 59.19 9.14
N THR A 21 -34.43 58.70 10.03
CA THR A 21 -35.32 57.53 10.00
C THR A 21 -34.72 56.16 10.26
N ALA A 22 -35.00 55.67 11.47
CA ALA A 22 -34.83 54.27 11.86
C ALA A 22 -35.86 53.38 11.14
N VAL A 23 -35.35 52.47 10.34
CA VAL A 23 -36.10 51.29 9.83
C VAL A 23 -35.56 50.06 10.56
N PRO A 24 -36.39 49.24 11.23
CA PRO A 24 -35.92 48.03 11.83
C PRO A 24 -35.59 47.03 10.72
N LEU A 25 -34.29 46.80 10.47
CA LEU A 25 -33.80 45.69 9.65
C LEU A 25 -34.09 44.39 10.41
N LEU A 26 -35.08 43.62 9.93
CA LEU A 26 -35.18 42.21 10.22
C LEU A 26 -33.89 41.57 9.67
N ALA A 27 -32.97 41.24 10.56
CA ALA A 27 -31.84 40.38 10.20
C ALA A 27 -32.36 39.01 9.76
N PRO A 28 -31.95 38.49 8.58
CA PRO A 28 -32.22 37.10 8.24
C PRO A 28 -31.48 36.26 9.26
N ARG A 29 -32.27 35.48 10.03
CA ARG A 29 -31.76 34.46 10.93
C ARG A 29 -31.07 33.42 10.01
N ALA A 30 -29.72 33.46 9.94
CA ALA A 30 -28.95 32.41 9.29
C ALA A 30 -29.36 31.09 9.96
N ALA A 31 -30.09 30.29 9.21
CA ALA A 31 -30.34 28.91 9.58
C ALA A 31 -28.96 28.24 9.70
N ARG A 32 -28.58 28.00 10.96
CA ARG A 32 -27.46 27.13 11.26
C ARG A 32 -27.84 25.78 10.64
N ALA A 33 -27.19 25.42 9.55
CA ALA A 33 -27.23 24.05 9.05
C ALA A 33 -26.83 23.16 10.22
N ALA A 34 -27.77 22.36 10.70
CA ALA A 34 -27.51 21.37 11.71
C ALA A 34 -26.42 20.46 11.15
N ASP A 35 -25.32 20.34 11.89
CA ASP A 35 -24.32 19.33 11.69
C ASP A 35 -25.02 17.96 11.74
N ALA A 36 -25.37 17.44 10.59
CA ALA A 36 -25.77 16.05 10.47
C ALA A 36 -24.49 15.21 10.64
N PRO A 37 -24.51 14.15 11.44
CA PRO A 37 -23.35 13.33 11.69
C PRO A 37 -22.93 12.63 10.38
N ALA A 38 -21.81 13.08 9.78
CA ALA A 38 -21.19 12.46 8.61
C ALA A 38 -20.54 11.09 8.91
N ALA A 39 -20.68 10.58 10.13
CA ALA A 39 -19.99 9.40 10.63
C ALA A 39 -20.32 8.05 9.93
N PRO A 40 -21.59 7.71 9.54
CA PRO A 40 -21.83 6.37 9.01
C PRO A 40 -21.34 6.15 7.57
N ALA A 41 -21.32 7.18 6.73
CA ALA A 41 -20.88 7.05 5.35
C ALA A 41 -19.35 6.93 5.23
N ALA A 42 -18.62 7.69 6.03
CA ALA A 42 -17.15 7.60 6.08
C ALA A 42 -16.67 6.25 6.65
N ALA A 43 -17.32 5.75 7.72
CA ALA A 43 -17.01 4.44 8.30
C ALA A 43 -17.33 3.28 7.31
N ALA A 44 -18.41 3.37 6.57
CA ALA A 44 -18.76 2.37 5.55
C ALA A 44 -17.78 2.40 4.37
N ALA A 45 -17.33 3.58 3.93
CA ALA A 45 -16.33 3.71 2.88
C ALA A 45 -14.96 3.12 3.32
N THR A 46 -14.54 3.38 4.55
CA THR A 46 -13.31 2.84 5.12
C THR A 46 -13.37 1.32 5.23
N ALA A 47 -14.47 0.75 5.72
CA ALA A 47 -14.67 -0.69 5.82
C ALA A 47 -14.65 -1.38 4.44
N ALA A 48 -15.31 -0.80 3.44
CA ALA A 48 -15.26 -1.30 2.06
C ALA A 48 -13.86 -1.26 1.46
N GLN A 49 -13.09 -0.22 1.76
CA GLN A 49 -11.71 -0.05 1.30
C GLN A 49 -10.79 -1.10 1.95
N THR A 50 -10.86 -1.30 3.26
CA THR A 50 -10.09 -2.33 3.96
C THR A 50 -10.38 -3.72 3.40
N THR A 51 -11.65 -4.07 3.16
CA THR A 51 -12.03 -5.35 2.54
C THR A 51 -11.44 -5.52 1.14
N ALA A 52 -11.34 -4.44 0.35
CA ALA A 52 -10.69 -4.50 -0.96
C ALA A 52 -9.16 -4.76 -0.85
N TRP A 53 -8.51 -4.24 0.19
CA TRP A 53 -7.08 -4.46 0.45
C TRP A 53 -6.77 -5.90 0.91
N GLU A 54 -7.71 -6.57 1.56
CA GLU A 54 -7.62 -7.97 1.99
C GLU A 54 -7.73 -8.97 0.83
N GLY A 55 -8.16 -8.53 -0.34
CA GLY A 55 -8.35 -9.36 -1.51
C GLY A 55 -7.09 -10.10 -1.98
N PRO A 56 -7.26 -11.14 -2.79
CA PRO A 56 -6.14 -11.94 -3.30
C PRO A 56 -5.21 -11.10 -4.19
N ARG A 57 -3.91 -11.37 -4.11
CA ARG A 57 -2.87 -10.80 -4.97
C ARG A 57 -2.29 -11.92 -5.81
N THR A 58 -2.62 -11.94 -7.10
CA THR A 58 -2.30 -13.09 -7.97
C THR A 58 -1.78 -12.68 -9.33
N LEU A 59 -0.96 -13.55 -9.93
CA LEU A 59 -0.55 -13.50 -11.33
C LEU A 59 -0.92 -14.80 -12.05
N GLY A 60 -1.07 -14.71 -13.35
CA GLY A 60 -1.31 -15.86 -14.23
C GLY A 60 -2.78 -16.24 -14.39
N ASN A 61 -3.02 -17.35 -15.06
CA ASN A 61 -4.35 -17.83 -15.41
C ASN A 61 -5.09 -18.36 -14.16
N PRO A 62 -6.28 -17.86 -13.83
CA PRO A 62 -7.08 -18.39 -12.72
C PRO A 62 -7.39 -19.90 -12.84
N ALA A 63 -7.46 -20.44 -14.08
CA ALA A 63 -7.72 -21.85 -14.37
C ALA A 63 -6.44 -22.69 -14.52
N ALA A 64 -5.27 -22.14 -14.16
CA ALA A 64 -4.00 -22.88 -14.25
C ALA A 64 -4.04 -24.18 -13.43
N LYS A 65 -3.44 -25.25 -13.98
CA LYS A 65 -3.36 -26.56 -13.31
C LYS A 65 -2.63 -26.49 -11.96
N PHE A 66 -1.61 -25.64 -11.88
CA PHE A 66 -0.82 -25.48 -10.68
C PHE A 66 -1.12 -24.15 -10.00
N VAL A 67 -1.38 -24.20 -8.68
CA VAL A 67 -1.49 -23.03 -7.81
C VAL A 67 -0.28 -23.03 -6.90
N VAL A 68 0.47 -21.94 -6.92
CA VAL A 68 1.62 -21.71 -6.05
C VAL A 68 1.32 -20.51 -5.16
N GLU A 69 1.30 -20.71 -3.84
CA GLU A 69 1.26 -19.64 -2.87
C GLU A 69 2.69 -19.39 -2.38
N GLU A 70 3.21 -18.17 -2.60
CA GLU A 70 4.48 -17.73 -2.05
C GLU A 70 4.24 -16.95 -0.76
N TRP A 71 4.72 -17.47 0.36
CA TRP A 71 4.72 -16.81 1.66
C TRP A 71 6.05 -16.11 1.87
N PHE A 72 6.05 -14.79 1.90
CA PHE A 72 7.27 -13.98 1.88
C PHE A 72 7.23 -12.82 2.87
N SER A 73 8.40 -12.29 3.19
CA SER A 73 8.57 -11.04 3.92
C SER A 73 9.34 -10.04 3.08
N LEU A 74 8.90 -8.78 3.08
CA LEU A 74 9.55 -7.71 2.33
C LEU A 74 10.91 -7.28 2.92
N THR A 75 11.24 -7.74 4.14
CA THR A 75 12.57 -7.56 4.75
C THR A 75 13.43 -8.84 4.69
N CYS A 76 12.95 -9.92 4.07
CA CYS A 76 13.71 -11.16 3.93
C CYS A 76 14.66 -11.09 2.73
N THR A 77 15.97 -11.20 2.98
CA THR A 77 17.01 -11.16 1.92
C THR A 77 16.93 -12.37 0.97
N HIS A 78 16.55 -13.56 1.48
CA HIS A 78 16.32 -14.74 0.64
C HIS A 78 15.09 -14.55 -0.28
N CYS A 79 14.05 -13.85 0.17
CA CYS A 79 12.91 -13.49 -0.68
C CYS A 79 13.34 -12.51 -1.78
N ALA A 80 14.16 -11.50 -1.44
CA ALA A 80 14.70 -10.57 -2.42
C ALA A 80 15.59 -11.28 -3.45
N ASN A 81 16.47 -12.18 -3.01
CA ASN A 81 17.30 -12.99 -3.91
C ASN A 81 16.45 -13.87 -4.83
N PHE A 82 15.46 -14.58 -4.31
CA PHE A 82 14.52 -15.38 -5.11
C PHE A 82 13.78 -14.54 -6.13
N SER A 83 13.29 -13.36 -5.73
CA SER A 83 12.54 -12.46 -6.60
C SER A 83 13.37 -11.91 -7.77
N GLN A 84 14.69 -11.77 -7.58
CA GLN A 84 15.60 -11.23 -8.58
C GLN A 84 16.24 -12.31 -9.48
N THR A 85 16.43 -13.53 -8.95
CA THR A 85 17.16 -14.59 -9.66
C THR A 85 16.26 -15.67 -10.27
N THR A 86 15.29 -16.16 -9.52
CA THR A 86 14.48 -17.30 -9.92
C THR A 86 13.09 -16.91 -10.42
N PHE A 87 12.44 -15.97 -9.74
CA PHE A 87 11.06 -15.58 -10.07
C PHE A 87 10.89 -15.05 -11.51
N PRO A 88 11.83 -14.28 -12.12
CA PRO A 88 11.69 -13.82 -13.50
C PRO A 88 11.56 -14.97 -14.51
N GLU A 89 12.26 -16.06 -14.28
CA GLU A 89 12.19 -17.25 -15.14
C GLU A 89 10.87 -18.00 -14.93
N ILE A 90 10.43 -18.16 -13.68
CA ILE A 90 9.12 -18.71 -13.32
C ILE A 90 8.01 -17.87 -13.98
N ARG A 91 8.06 -16.55 -13.87
CA ARG A 91 7.08 -15.66 -14.48
C ARG A 91 6.99 -15.91 -15.99
N LYS A 92 8.12 -15.79 -16.67
CA LYS A 92 8.18 -15.93 -18.14
C LYS A 92 7.74 -17.30 -18.64
N LYS A 93 8.18 -18.38 -17.98
CA LYS A 93 8.01 -19.75 -18.50
C LYS A 93 6.76 -20.47 -17.97
N LEU A 94 6.23 -20.05 -16.81
CA LEU A 94 5.14 -20.76 -16.14
C LEU A 94 3.90 -19.89 -15.92
N ILE A 95 4.06 -18.66 -15.44
CA ILE A 95 2.92 -17.79 -15.13
C ILE A 95 2.36 -17.19 -16.42
N ASP A 96 3.20 -16.53 -17.22
CA ASP A 96 2.79 -15.86 -18.47
C ASP A 96 2.32 -16.84 -19.54
N THR A 97 2.72 -18.12 -19.44
CA THR A 97 2.26 -19.20 -20.30
C THR A 97 0.99 -19.91 -19.80
N GLY A 98 0.42 -19.44 -18.67
CA GLY A 98 -0.82 -19.96 -18.11
C GLY A 98 -0.70 -21.31 -17.40
N LYS A 99 0.51 -21.86 -17.20
CA LYS A 99 0.74 -23.14 -16.53
C LYS A 99 0.59 -23.06 -15.02
N VAL A 100 0.94 -21.91 -14.43
CA VAL A 100 0.92 -21.65 -13.00
C VAL A 100 0.08 -20.40 -12.71
N ARG A 101 -0.77 -20.50 -11.71
CA ARG A 101 -1.34 -19.34 -11.00
C ARG A 101 -0.49 -19.07 -9.77
N TRP A 102 0.10 -17.89 -9.70
CA TRP A 102 0.89 -17.45 -8.57
C TRP A 102 0.04 -16.62 -7.61
N VAL A 103 0.14 -16.90 -6.31
CA VAL A 103 -0.58 -16.19 -5.25
C VAL A 103 0.45 -15.67 -4.26
N PHE A 104 0.50 -14.35 -4.12
CA PHE A 104 1.34 -13.68 -3.14
C PHE A 104 0.69 -13.69 -1.76
N ARG A 105 1.45 -14.05 -0.72
CA ARG A 105 1.03 -14.17 0.65
C ARG A 105 2.01 -13.44 1.57
N ASP A 106 1.54 -12.43 2.27
CA ASP A 106 2.37 -11.69 3.22
C ASP A 106 2.65 -12.55 4.46
N PHE A 107 3.93 -12.61 4.82
CA PHE A 107 4.42 -13.27 6.03
C PHE A 107 5.47 -12.36 6.69
N PRO A 108 5.06 -11.22 7.26
CA PRO A 108 6.00 -10.22 7.76
C PRO A 108 6.81 -10.74 8.94
N LEU A 109 8.15 -10.68 8.84
CA LEU A 109 9.06 -11.12 9.89
C LEU A 109 9.30 -10.04 10.95
N ASP A 110 8.94 -8.79 10.66
CA ASP A 110 9.14 -7.64 11.53
C ASP A 110 8.13 -6.51 11.23
N LYS A 111 8.22 -5.44 12.01
CA LYS A 111 7.35 -4.27 11.87
C LYS A 111 7.51 -3.56 10.53
N VAL A 112 8.74 -3.49 9.99
CA VAL A 112 9.03 -2.81 8.72
C VAL A 112 8.38 -3.57 7.57
N ALA A 113 8.51 -4.90 7.55
CA ALA A 113 7.84 -5.76 6.57
C ALA A 113 6.31 -5.66 6.65
N LEU A 114 5.76 -5.57 7.88
CA LEU A 114 4.31 -5.45 8.08
C LEU A 114 3.78 -4.13 7.51
N GLU A 115 4.44 -3.01 7.80
CA GLU A 115 4.07 -1.71 7.25
C GLU A 115 4.20 -1.69 5.72
N ALA A 116 5.28 -2.26 5.18
CA ALA A 116 5.45 -2.38 3.73
C ALA A 116 4.36 -3.24 3.07
N ALA A 117 3.91 -4.32 3.71
CA ALA A 117 2.81 -5.14 3.25
C ALA A 117 1.47 -4.36 3.26
N GLN A 118 1.19 -3.57 4.30
CA GLN A 118 0.01 -2.71 4.36
C GLN A 118 0.01 -1.70 3.19
N VAL A 119 1.13 -1.04 2.95
CA VAL A 119 1.29 -0.09 1.84
C VAL A 119 1.12 -0.77 0.47
N ALA A 120 1.75 -1.93 0.27
CA ALA A 120 1.63 -2.70 -0.97
C ALA A 120 0.18 -3.11 -1.25
N ARG A 121 -0.57 -3.49 -0.22
CA ARG A 121 -1.98 -3.87 -0.35
C ARG A 121 -2.91 -2.71 -0.63
N ALA A 122 -2.53 -1.48 -0.28
CA ALA A 122 -3.30 -0.28 -0.59
C ALA A 122 -3.22 0.15 -2.06
N LEU A 123 -2.25 -0.35 -2.80
CA LEU A 123 -2.18 -0.18 -4.25
C LEU A 123 -3.28 -0.99 -4.96
N PRO A 124 -3.67 -0.60 -6.18
CA PRO A 124 -4.52 -1.41 -7.04
C PRO A 124 -3.97 -2.84 -7.18
N PRO A 125 -4.82 -3.87 -7.22
CA PRO A 125 -4.37 -5.27 -7.25
C PRO A 125 -3.41 -5.62 -8.39
N ASP A 126 -3.52 -4.96 -9.54
CA ASP A 126 -2.65 -5.11 -10.70
C ASP A 126 -1.28 -4.44 -10.55
N HIS A 127 -1.15 -3.44 -9.66
CA HIS A 127 0.12 -2.79 -9.31
C HIS A 127 0.90 -3.56 -8.23
N TYR A 128 0.21 -4.35 -7.41
CA TYR A 128 0.79 -5.01 -6.25
C TYR A 128 2.07 -5.79 -6.57
N ALA A 129 2.03 -6.66 -7.59
CA ALA A 129 3.19 -7.49 -7.94
C ALA A 129 4.40 -6.65 -8.40
N THR A 130 4.16 -5.62 -9.20
CA THR A 130 5.23 -4.71 -9.67
C THR A 130 5.84 -3.97 -8.48
N PHE A 131 5.02 -3.49 -7.56
CA PHE A 131 5.48 -2.76 -6.39
C PHE A 131 6.33 -3.61 -5.44
N ILE A 132 5.86 -4.83 -5.08
CA ILE A 132 6.65 -5.70 -4.19
C ILE A 132 7.98 -6.15 -4.82
N LEU A 133 8.01 -6.35 -6.14
CA LEU A 133 9.25 -6.67 -6.85
C LEU A 133 10.22 -5.48 -6.86
N ALA A 134 9.72 -4.24 -6.96
CA ALA A 134 10.52 -3.04 -6.80
C ALA A 134 11.06 -2.89 -5.37
N LEU A 135 10.25 -3.19 -4.35
CA LEU A 135 10.70 -3.22 -2.96
C LEU A 135 11.80 -4.25 -2.74
N PHE A 136 11.70 -5.45 -3.30
CA PHE A 136 12.76 -6.45 -3.24
C PHE A 136 14.03 -6.02 -3.96
N ALA A 137 13.92 -5.38 -5.12
CA ALA A 137 15.07 -4.92 -5.88
C ALA A 137 15.86 -3.80 -5.19
N ASP A 138 15.20 -2.98 -4.38
CA ASP A 138 15.81 -1.84 -3.67
C ASP A 138 15.86 -2.04 -2.15
N GLN A 139 15.74 -3.30 -1.67
CA GLN A 139 15.56 -3.67 -0.26
C GLN A 139 16.63 -3.05 0.64
N ASP A 140 17.91 -3.09 0.23
CA ASP A 140 19.02 -2.54 0.99
C ASP A 140 18.87 -1.03 1.23
N ARG A 141 18.26 -0.31 0.30
CA ARG A 141 18.12 1.15 0.37
C ARG A 141 16.95 1.60 1.21
N TRP A 142 15.78 0.97 1.04
CA TRP A 142 14.59 1.42 1.75
C TRP A 142 14.44 0.79 3.14
N ALA A 143 14.91 -0.46 3.35
CA ALA A 143 14.73 -1.20 4.61
C ALA A 143 15.97 -1.21 5.50
N PHE A 144 17.18 -1.30 4.92
CA PHE A 144 18.40 -1.61 5.67
C PHE A 144 19.49 -0.52 5.65
N ALA A 145 19.32 0.55 4.87
CA ALA A 145 20.33 1.63 4.88
C ALA A 145 20.41 2.27 6.27
N SER A 146 21.65 2.55 6.71
CA SER A 146 21.87 3.16 8.02
C SER A 146 21.17 4.51 8.13
N GLY A 147 20.35 4.69 9.18
CA GLY A 147 19.61 5.92 9.44
C GLY A 147 18.44 6.15 8.49
N VAL A 148 18.02 5.14 7.71
CA VAL A 148 16.85 5.28 6.83
C VAL A 148 15.56 5.47 7.64
N ASP A 149 14.77 6.43 7.21
CA ASP A 149 13.36 6.53 7.56
C ASP A 149 12.57 5.66 6.56
N TYR A 150 12.34 4.40 6.95
CA TYR A 150 11.70 3.42 6.06
C TYR A 150 10.27 3.80 5.68
N THR A 151 9.50 4.44 6.56
CA THR A 151 8.14 4.91 6.24
C THR A 151 8.19 5.97 5.15
N LYS A 152 9.15 6.91 5.23
CA LYS A 152 9.36 7.92 4.20
C LYS A 152 9.82 7.30 2.88
N ALA A 153 10.73 6.33 2.93
CA ALA A 153 11.20 5.62 1.73
C ALA A 153 10.07 4.83 1.05
N LEU A 154 9.25 4.12 1.83
CA LEU A 154 8.05 3.43 1.33
C LEU A 154 7.06 4.40 0.68
N TRP A 155 6.82 5.56 1.33
CA TRP A 155 5.98 6.60 0.73
C TRP A 155 6.51 7.05 -0.63
N GLN A 156 7.82 7.33 -0.75
CA GLN A 156 8.42 7.76 -2.00
C GLN A 156 8.24 6.72 -3.11
N MET A 157 8.43 5.44 -2.80
CA MET A 157 8.23 4.34 -3.76
C MET A 157 6.76 4.16 -4.14
N ALA A 158 5.85 4.20 -3.17
CA ALA A 158 4.42 4.06 -3.40
C ALA A 158 3.84 5.23 -4.22
N ALA A 159 4.32 6.45 -3.98
CA ALA A 159 3.92 7.62 -4.76
C ALA A 159 4.35 7.54 -6.24
N LEU A 160 5.51 6.94 -6.53
CA LEU A 160 5.95 6.66 -7.91
C LEU A 160 5.03 5.66 -8.62
N ASP A 161 4.42 4.75 -7.87
CA ASP A 161 3.46 3.77 -8.38
C ASP A 161 2.00 4.26 -8.32
N GLY A 162 1.81 5.56 -8.02
CA GLY A 162 0.54 6.26 -8.11
C GLY A 162 -0.32 6.27 -6.85
N LEU A 163 0.19 5.80 -5.71
CA LEU A 163 -0.54 5.89 -4.44
C LEU A 163 -0.59 7.36 -3.98
N ASP A 164 -1.76 7.87 -3.62
CA ASP A 164 -1.88 9.19 -3.02
C ASP A 164 -1.55 9.17 -1.53
N ARG A 165 -1.17 10.34 -1.00
CA ARG A 165 -0.71 10.46 0.39
C ARG A 165 -1.76 10.06 1.42
N ALA A 166 -3.02 10.42 1.20
CA ALA A 166 -4.09 10.11 2.14
C ALA A 166 -4.35 8.60 2.24
N THR A 167 -4.32 7.91 1.09
CA THR A 167 -4.43 6.45 1.02
C THR A 167 -3.23 5.78 1.69
N PHE A 168 -2.00 6.27 1.47
CA PHE A 168 -0.80 5.77 2.15
C PHE A 168 -0.94 5.90 3.69
N ASP A 169 -1.26 7.10 4.19
CA ASP A 169 -1.40 7.34 5.63
C ASP A 169 -2.52 6.48 6.25
N THR A 170 -3.62 6.29 5.52
CA THR A 170 -4.72 5.40 5.92
C THR A 170 -4.24 3.96 6.01
N ALA A 171 -3.51 3.46 5.02
CA ALA A 171 -3.01 2.09 5.00
C ALA A 171 -2.06 1.79 6.16
N VAL A 172 -1.10 2.70 6.42
CA VAL A 172 -0.14 2.55 7.53
C VAL A 172 -0.84 2.56 8.89
N ALA A 173 -1.91 3.36 9.04
CA ALA A 173 -2.68 3.46 10.28
C ALA A 173 -3.76 2.36 10.42
N ASP A 174 -4.05 1.59 9.38
CA ASP A 174 -5.16 0.61 9.38
C ASP A 174 -4.82 -0.61 10.24
N THR A 175 -5.39 -0.64 11.45
CA THR A 175 -5.24 -1.76 12.38
C THR A 175 -5.99 -3.00 11.94
N GLY A 176 -7.09 -2.86 11.18
CA GLY A 176 -7.86 -3.97 10.64
C GLY A 176 -7.06 -4.74 9.60
N LEU A 177 -6.47 -4.03 8.63
CA LEU A 177 -5.60 -4.62 7.62
C LEU A 177 -4.36 -5.29 8.26
N ARG A 178 -3.74 -4.62 9.23
CA ARG A 178 -2.62 -5.18 9.99
C ARG A 178 -3.01 -6.51 10.64
N ASP A 179 -4.10 -6.52 11.37
CA ASP A 179 -4.56 -7.70 12.11
C ASP A 179 -4.97 -8.83 11.16
N TRP A 180 -5.55 -8.49 9.99
CA TRP A 180 -5.83 -9.46 8.95
C TRP A 180 -4.55 -10.09 8.37
N ILE A 181 -3.49 -9.31 8.07
CA ILE A 181 -2.20 -9.82 7.59
C ILE A 181 -1.60 -10.80 8.62
N LEU A 182 -1.58 -10.42 9.89
CA LEU A 182 -1.05 -11.25 10.98
C LEU A 182 -1.89 -12.53 11.20
N ALA A 183 -3.21 -12.44 10.99
CA ALA A 183 -4.07 -13.62 11.03
C ALA A 183 -3.79 -14.59 9.88
N GLN A 184 -3.50 -14.09 8.66
CA GLN A 184 -3.07 -14.94 7.54
C GLN A 184 -1.74 -15.64 7.83
N GLN A 185 -0.77 -14.92 8.41
CA GLN A 185 0.50 -15.48 8.86
C GLN A 185 0.27 -16.59 9.89
N THR A 186 -0.49 -16.31 10.96
CA THR A 186 -0.82 -17.31 12.00
C THR A 186 -1.52 -18.55 11.42
N MET A 187 -2.39 -18.36 10.42
CA MET A 187 -3.03 -19.47 9.71
C MET A 187 -1.99 -20.32 8.98
N ALA A 188 -1.03 -19.67 8.28
CA ALA A 188 0.02 -20.38 7.55
C ALA A 188 0.95 -21.18 8.49
N GLU A 189 1.35 -20.60 9.62
CA GLU A 189 2.12 -21.27 10.68
C GLU A 189 1.40 -22.52 11.20
N LYS A 190 0.10 -22.41 11.48
CA LYS A 190 -0.69 -23.51 12.00
C LYS A 190 -0.97 -24.59 10.97
N LYS A 191 -1.39 -24.21 9.76
CA LYS A 191 -1.86 -25.12 8.71
C LYS A 191 -0.70 -25.76 7.95
N TRP A 192 0.27 -24.95 7.54
CA TRP A 192 1.35 -25.36 6.67
C TRP A 192 2.68 -25.57 7.39
N LYS A 193 2.75 -25.20 8.69
CA LYS A 193 3.98 -25.24 9.52
C LYS A 193 5.08 -24.36 8.92
N ILE A 194 4.70 -23.22 8.34
CA ILE A 194 5.64 -22.23 7.82
C ILE A 194 6.27 -21.50 9.03
N ASP A 195 7.58 -21.50 9.08
CA ASP A 195 8.40 -20.85 10.11
C ASP A 195 9.55 -20.01 9.52
N ALA A 196 9.68 -20.01 8.20
CA ALA A 196 10.70 -19.24 7.47
C ALA A 196 10.17 -18.76 6.11
N THR A 197 10.86 -17.74 5.54
CA THR A 197 10.55 -17.19 4.22
C THR A 197 11.78 -17.20 3.30
N PRO A 198 11.59 -17.35 1.98
CA PRO A 198 10.33 -17.67 1.33
C PRO A 198 9.91 -19.13 1.61
N SER A 199 8.60 -19.36 1.69
CA SER A 199 8.01 -20.69 1.70
C SER A 199 6.92 -20.78 0.64
N PHE A 200 6.80 -21.93 0.00
CA PHE A 200 5.84 -22.15 -1.09
C PHE A 200 4.84 -23.21 -0.71
N VAL A 201 3.56 -22.98 -1.00
CA VAL A 201 2.53 -24.02 -0.95
C VAL A 201 2.10 -24.31 -2.38
N ILE A 202 2.48 -25.49 -2.88
CA ILE A 202 2.27 -25.91 -4.26
C ILE A 202 1.21 -27.00 -4.27
N ASN A 203 0.01 -26.68 -4.79
CA ASN A 203 -1.14 -27.59 -4.76
C ASN A 203 -1.34 -28.28 -3.39
N GLY A 204 -1.17 -27.51 -2.29
CA GLY A 204 -1.37 -27.99 -0.94
C GLY A 204 -0.16 -28.67 -0.28
N LYS A 205 1.00 -28.74 -0.95
CA LYS A 205 2.25 -29.24 -0.37
C LYS A 205 3.20 -28.08 -0.09
N MET A 206 3.66 -27.96 1.16
CA MET A 206 4.62 -26.95 1.56
C MET A 206 6.05 -27.34 1.18
N VAL A 207 6.81 -26.36 0.66
CA VAL A 207 8.24 -26.44 0.32
C VAL A 207 8.91 -25.16 0.84
N ALA A 208 9.90 -25.28 1.70
CA ALA A 208 10.58 -24.15 2.32
C ALA A 208 11.85 -23.74 1.56
N GLY A 209 12.17 -22.45 1.64
CA GLY A 209 13.42 -21.87 1.19
C GLY A 209 13.44 -21.48 -0.29
N GLU A 210 14.34 -20.55 -0.60
CA GLU A 210 14.62 -20.18 -1.98
C GLU A 210 15.28 -21.34 -2.73
N MET A 211 15.01 -21.43 -4.03
CA MET A 211 15.57 -22.49 -4.87
C MET A 211 15.74 -22.03 -6.32
N PRO A 212 16.70 -22.59 -7.06
CA PRO A 212 16.84 -22.34 -8.49
C PRO A 212 15.65 -22.85 -9.30
N TYR A 213 15.43 -22.30 -10.49
CA TYR A 213 14.31 -22.62 -11.37
C TYR A 213 14.13 -24.14 -11.62
N ASP A 214 15.20 -24.87 -11.92
CA ASP A 214 15.13 -26.31 -12.19
C ASP A 214 14.67 -27.12 -10.96
N SER A 215 15.05 -26.69 -9.76
CA SER A 215 14.59 -27.29 -8.52
C SER A 215 13.13 -26.96 -8.23
N PHE A 216 12.70 -25.73 -8.58
CA PHE A 216 11.31 -25.31 -8.47
C PHE A 216 10.40 -26.13 -9.39
N VAL A 217 10.78 -26.32 -10.66
CA VAL A 217 10.00 -27.10 -11.64
C VAL A 217 9.78 -28.54 -11.18
N LYS A 218 10.77 -29.15 -10.49
CA LYS A 218 10.63 -30.50 -9.92
C LYS A 218 9.54 -30.61 -8.85
N GLN A 219 9.10 -29.47 -8.27
CA GLN A 219 7.98 -29.44 -7.33
C GLN A 219 6.61 -29.42 -8.03
N LEU A 220 6.58 -29.35 -9.38
CA LEU A 220 5.38 -29.28 -10.21
C LEU A 220 5.23 -30.59 -11.02
N PRO A 221 4.82 -31.72 -10.41
CA PRO A 221 4.80 -33.01 -11.08
C PRO A 221 3.82 -33.03 -12.25
N GLY A 222 4.30 -33.45 -13.44
CA GLY A 222 3.49 -33.47 -14.67
C GLY A 222 3.27 -32.09 -15.29
N LEU A 223 4.21 -31.16 -15.09
CA LEU A 223 4.26 -29.87 -15.78
C LEU A 223 4.73 -30.00 -17.25
N THR A 224 5.41 -31.11 -17.61
CA THR A 224 5.91 -31.44 -18.95
C THR A 224 4.79 -31.74 -19.93
#